data_bfd94a0a216ab77a225258014cbc378b
#
_entry.id   bfd94a0a216ab77a225258014cbc378b
#
_cell.length_a   1.000
_cell.length_b   1.000
_cell.length_c   1.000
_cell.angle_alpha   90.00
_cell.angle_beta   90.00
_cell.angle_gamma   90.00
#
_symmetry.space_group_name_H-M   'P 1'
#
loop_
_entity.id
_entity.type
_entity.pdbx_description
1 polymer ?
#
loop_
_entity_poly.entity_id
_entity_poly.type
_entity_poly.pdbx_seq_one_letter_code
_entity_poly.pdbx_strand_id
1 'polypeptide(L)'
;MLCLTTVLTANYDVRLIILSIAIAIIGSCIALDIAEQISLAQRSSRLWWVTGSALTLGITIWVMHFIGILSYRLPIKVEYDYTIVLISVVVAIVGSAIAFFIISSQREVGYVRLLVGSFFVGSAIICMHYTAMLALKLSAEQVHNLKLITLSAVVPIAGSFAALWLTFRPVEKKIISLELRKIYTALLMGGAICGTHYIAMSGVNFKVKNVSALLDVATDNTILIIAISIATLIILTL
;
A
#
# COMPACT_ATOMS: atom_id res chain seq x y z
N MET A 1 -9.66 -42.20 3.83
CA MET A 1 -10.17 -40.98 4.47
C MET A 1 -9.93 -39.84 3.51
N LEU A 2 -10.92 -39.44 2.69
CA LEU A 2 -10.78 -38.31 1.75
C LEU A 2 -10.68 -37.04 2.59
N CYS A 3 -9.51 -36.40 2.54
CA CYS A 3 -9.30 -35.09 3.11
C CYS A 3 -10.02 -34.07 2.19
N LEU A 4 -11.29 -33.78 2.47
CA LEU A 4 -12.07 -32.75 1.77
C LEU A 4 -11.46 -31.39 2.13
N THR A 5 -10.57 -30.90 1.28
CA THR A 5 -10.08 -29.51 1.38
C THR A 5 -11.18 -28.57 0.86
N THR A 6 -11.80 -27.83 1.76
CA THR A 6 -12.83 -26.85 1.41
C THR A 6 -12.18 -25.50 1.15
N VAL A 7 -12.46 -24.89 -0.01
CA VAL A 7 -12.06 -23.51 -0.31
C VAL A 7 -13.06 -22.57 0.36
N LEU A 8 -12.58 -21.66 1.17
CA LEU A 8 -13.41 -20.67 1.85
C LEU A 8 -13.83 -19.57 0.87
N THR A 9 -15.12 -19.28 0.86
CA THR A 9 -15.66 -18.09 0.18
C THR A 9 -15.61 -16.91 1.14
N ALA A 10 -14.95 -15.83 0.73
CA ALA A 10 -14.92 -14.60 1.51
C ALA A 10 -16.01 -13.63 1.03
N ASN A 11 -16.54 -12.87 1.96
CA ASN A 11 -17.43 -11.74 1.67
C ASN A 11 -16.65 -10.42 1.87
N TYR A 12 -16.86 -9.48 0.95
CA TYR A 12 -16.25 -8.15 1.05
C TYR A 12 -17.21 -7.13 1.66
N ASP A 13 -16.74 -6.37 2.65
CA ASP A 13 -17.44 -5.18 3.12
C ASP A 13 -17.11 -3.99 2.21
N VAL A 14 -18.06 -3.63 1.34
CA VAL A 14 -17.90 -2.57 0.34
C VAL A 14 -17.58 -1.21 0.98
N ARG A 15 -18.05 -0.94 2.20
CA ARG A 15 -17.76 0.33 2.91
C ARG A 15 -16.27 0.45 3.22
N LEU A 16 -15.66 -0.64 3.69
CA LEU A 16 -14.21 -0.67 3.97
C LEU A 16 -13.37 -0.64 2.70
N ILE A 17 -13.86 -1.24 1.59
CA ILE A 17 -13.19 -1.11 0.28
C ILE A 17 -13.16 0.36 -0.14
N ILE A 18 -14.30 1.05 -0.12
CA ILE A 18 -14.37 2.47 -0.49
C ILE A 18 -13.47 3.32 0.41
N LEU A 19 -13.48 3.06 1.72
CA LEU A 19 -12.62 3.75 2.68
C LEU A 19 -11.13 3.55 2.38
N SER A 20 -10.71 2.30 2.10
CA SER A 20 -9.31 1.99 1.78
C SER A 20 -8.84 2.70 0.51
N ILE A 21 -9.68 2.75 -0.53
CA ILE A 21 -9.39 3.45 -1.78
C ILE A 21 -9.29 4.96 -1.54
N ALA A 22 -10.23 5.54 -0.79
CA ALA A 22 -10.21 6.97 -0.46
C ALA A 22 -8.93 7.35 0.29
N ILE A 23 -8.53 6.58 1.31
CA ILE A 23 -7.29 6.81 2.06
C ILE A 23 -6.05 6.66 1.17
N ALA A 24 -6.02 5.66 0.27
CA ALA A 24 -4.91 5.50 -0.66
C ALA A 24 -4.75 6.73 -1.57
N ILE A 25 -5.84 7.29 -2.08
CA ILE A 25 -5.81 8.47 -2.96
C ILE A 25 -5.42 9.71 -2.17
N ILE A 26 -6.07 9.98 -1.04
CA ILE A 26 -5.81 11.17 -0.21
C ILE A 26 -4.37 11.15 0.33
N GLY A 27 -3.95 10.04 0.93
CA GLY A 27 -2.60 9.91 1.47
C GLY A 27 -1.51 9.97 0.39
N SER A 28 -1.78 9.43 -0.81
CA SER A 28 -0.88 9.59 -1.96
C SER A 28 -0.80 11.03 -2.43
N CYS A 29 -1.92 11.76 -2.44
CA CYS A 29 -1.94 13.19 -2.76
C CYS A 29 -1.02 13.98 -1.81
N ILE A 30 -1.23 13.81 -0.50
CA ILE A 30 -0.43 14.48 0.53
C ILE A 30 1.06 14.10 0.43
N ALA A 31 1.36 12.80 0.30
CA ALA A 31 2.74 12.32 0.20
C ALA A 31 3.48 12.90 -1.02
N LEU A 32 2.80 12.99 -2.18
CA LEU A 32 3.39 13.53 -3.40
C LEU A 32 3.48 15.05 -3.39
N ASP A 33 2.55 15.75 -2.76
CA ASP A 33 2.63 17.20 -2.52
C ASP A 33 3.82 17.56 -1.63
N ILE A 34 4.03 16.80 -0.54
CA ILE A 34 5.23 16.94 0.30
C ILE A 34 6.50 16.62 -0.52
N ALA A 35 6.46 15.56 -1.35
CA ALA A 35 7.58 15.17 -2.18
C ALA A 35 7.95 16.22 -3.23
N GLU A 36 7.00 16.97 -3.76
CA GLU A 36 7.26 18.08 -4.69
C GLU A 36 8.12 19.16 -4.06
N GLN A 37 7.98 19.41 -2.73
CA GLN A 37 8.80 20.36 -1.99
C GLN A 37 10.28 19.96 -1.91
N ILE A 38 10.61 18.68 -2.09
CA ILE A 38 11.99 18.19 -2.08
C ILE A 38 12.84 18.89 -3.15
N SER A 39 12.27 19.12 -4.34
CA SER A 39 12.96 19.76 -5.46
C SER A 39 13.21 21.26 -5.23
N LEU A 40 12.37 21.89 -4.42
CA LEU A 40 12.44 23.32 -4.09
C LEU A 40 13.25 23.59 -2.82
N ALA A 41 13.48 22.57 -2.00
CA ALA A 41 14.08 22.68 -0.69
C ALA A 41 15.59 22.99 -0.74
N GLN A 42 16.07 23.78 0.22
CA GLN A 42 17.50 23.94 0.49
C GLN A 42 18.08 22.63 1.03
N ARG A 43 19.41 22.45 0.86
CA ARG A 43 20.10 21.21 1.25
C ARG A 43 19.85 20.81 2.72
N SER A 44 19.74 21.77 3.62
CA SER A 44 19.49 21.56 5.06
C SER A 44 18.08 21.07 5.37
N SER A 45 17.05 21.51 4.63
CA SER A 45 15.66 21.15 4.85
C SER A 45 15.19 19.96 4.01
N ARG A 46 15.98 19.57 3.00
CA ARG A 46 15.63 18.49 2.06
C ARG A 46 15.33 17.15 2.77
N LEU A 47 16.14 16.81 3.79
CA LEU A 47 15.97 15.56 4.51
C LEU A 47 14.61 15.49 5.24
N TRP A 48 14.14 16.62 5.78
CA TRP A 48 12.82 16.68 6.43
C TRP A 48 11.70 16.41 5.43
N TRP A 49 11.78 16.98 4.22
CA TRP A 49 10.79 16.72 3.16
C TRP A 49 10.81 15.26 2.68
N VAL A 50 12.00 14.68 2.52
CA VAL A 50 12.16 13.25 2.18
C VAL A 50 11.53 12.37 3.27
N THR A 51 11.83 12.66 4.55
CA THR A 51 11.30 11.88 5.67
C THR A 51 9.77 12.04 5.77
N GLY A 52 9.25 13.26 5.65
CA GLY A 52 7.81 13.52 5.67
C GLY A 52 7.06 12.79 4.55
N SER A 53 7.57 12.89 3.31
CA SER A 53 6.98 12.17 2.17
C SER A 53 7.01 10.66 2.35
N ALA A 54 8.13 10.12 2.85
CA ALA A 54 8.32 8.69 3.04
C ALA A 54 7.43 8.14 4.16
N LEU A 55 7.31 8.85 5.27
CA LEU A 55 6.40 8.49 6.36
C LEU A 55 4.94 8.51 5.88
N THR A 56 4.53 9.59 5.21
CA THR A 56 3.15 9.72 4.71
C THR A 56 2.82 8.63 3.71
N LEU A 57 3.69 8.37 2.72
CA LEU A 57 3.44 7.33 1.72
C LEU A 57 3.46 5.94 2.35
N GLY A 58 4.47 5.62 3.18
CA GLY A 58 4.61 4.32 3.82
C GLY A 58 3.44 4.00 4.74
N ILE A 59 3.00 4.96 5.57
CA ILE A 59 1.81 4.81 6.42
C ILE A 59 0.54 4.65 5.56
N THR A 60 0.41 5.41 4.48
CA THR A 60 -0.73 5.30 3.53
C THR A 60 -0.83 3.90 2.94
N ILE A 61 0.28 3.33 2.45
CA ILE A 61 0.35 1.97 1.91
C ILE A 61 -0.11 0.96 2.96
N TRP A 62 0.38 1.10 4.19
CA TRP A 62 0.08 0.21 5.30
C TRP A 62 -1.38 0.31 5.76
N VAL A 63 -1.91 1.52 5.96
CA VAL A 63 -3.30 1.77 6.38
C VAL A 63 -4.27 1.22 5.35
N MET A 64 -4.05 1.53 4.06
CA MET A 64 -4.91 1.03 2.98
C MET A 64 -4.95 -0.50 2.98
N HIS A 65 -3.78 -1.16 3.10
CA HIS A 65 -3.68 -2.62 3.09
C HIS A 65 -4.49 -3.24 4.24
N PHE A 66 -4.33 -2.76 5.46
CA PHE A 66 -5.03 -3.35 6.61
C PHE A 66 -6.52 -3.05 6.64
N ILE A 67 -6.97 -1.88 6.15
CA ILE A 67 -8.41 -1.65 5.93
C ILE A 67 -8.93 -2.59 4.84
N GLY A 68 -8.15 -2.82 3.77
CA GLY A 68 -8.47 -3.77 2.72
C GLY A 68 -8.60 -5.20 3.24
N ILE A 69 -7.67 -5.65 4.11
CA ILE A 69 -7.77 -6.97 4.77
C ILE A 69 -8.97 -7.04 5.70
N LEU A 70 -9.27 -6.00 6.48
CA LEU A 70 -10.46 -5.97 7.34
C LEU A 70 -11.77 -5.98 6.54
N SER A 71 -11.75 -5.54 5.28
CA SER A 71 -12.89 -5.67 4.37
C SER A 71 -13.13 -7.11 3.91
N TYR A 72 -12.10 -7.96 3.96
CA TYR A 72 -12.12 -9.35 3.50
C TYR A 72 -12.53 -10.28 4.64
N ARG A 73 -13.82 -10.55 4.75
CA ARG A 73 -14.39 -11.34 5.84
C ARG A 73 -14.34 -12.82 5.53
N LEU A 74 -13.50 -13.56 6.24
CA LEU A 74 -13.44 -15.02 6.21
C LEU A 74 -14.34 -15.61 7.31
N PRO A 75 -14.98 -16.77 7.07
CA PRO A 75 -15.79 -17.48 8.08
C PRO A 75 -14.91 -18.29 9.05
N ILE A 76 -13.75 -17.80 9.42
CA ILE A 76 -12.79 -18.38 10.36
C ILE A 76 -12.18 -17.29 11.21
N LYS A 77 -11.61 -17.67 12.38
CA LYS A 77 -10.86 -16.75 13.24
C LYS A 77 -9.61 -16.26 12.54
N VAL A 78 -9.40 -14.94 12.53
CA VAL A 78 -8.23 -14.27 11.97
C VAL A 78 -7.51 -13.56 13.10
N GLU A 79 -6.31 -13.98 13.42
CA GLU A 79 -5.43 -13.30 14.38
C GLU A 79 -4.24 -12.68 13.63
N TYR A 80 -3.60 -11.69 14.26
CA TYR A 80 -2.46 -10.99 13.68
C TYR A 80 -1.23 -11.11 14.56
N ASP A 81 -0.08 -11.41 13.95
CA ASP A 81 1.22 -11.25 14.59
C ASP A 81 1.63 -9.79 14.55
N TYR A 82 1.48 -9.08 15.67
CA TYR A 82 1.76 -7.65 15.75
C TYR A 82 3.22 -7.30 15.48
N THR A 83 4.16 -8.21 15.70
CA THR A 83 5.58 -8.01 15.35
C THR A 83 5.74 -7.92 13.83
N ILE A 84 5.12 -8.83 13.09
CA ILE A 84 5.16 -8.83 11.62
C ILE A 84 4.37 -7.64 11.06
N VAL A 85 3.24 -7.28 11.69
CA VAL A 85 2.48 -6.05 11.36
C VAL A 85 3.37 -4.81 11.46
N LEU A 86 4.16 -4.69 12.55
CA LEU A 86 5.09 -3.58 12.72
C LEU A 86 6.24 -3.60 11.70
N ILE A 87 6.78 -4.78 11.40
CA ILE A 87 7.80 -4.93 10.36
C ILE A 87 7.25 -4.47 9.00
N SER A 88 5.99 -4.79 8.68
CA SER A 88 5.39 -4.43 7.39
C SER A 88 5.29 -2.90 7.18
N VAL A 89 4.95 -2.12 8.21
CA VAL A 89 4.94 -0.66 8.10
C VAL A 89 6.35 -0.10 7.93
N VAL A 90 7.34 -0.64 8.64
CA VAL A 90 8.75 -0.22 8.50
C VAL A 90 9.25 -0.49 7.07
N VAL A 91 8.92 -1.64 6.48
CA VAL A 91 9.26 -1.97 5.09
C VAL A 91 8.70 -0.93 4.12
N ALA A 92 7.42 -0.54 4.28
CA ALA A 92 6.81 0.48 3.44
C ALA A 92 7.50 1.85 3.57
N ILE A 93 7.80 2.28 4.80
CA ILE A 93 8.45 3.57 5.08
C ILE A 93 9.88 3.59 4.52
N VAL A 94 10.67 2.55 4.79
CA VAL A 94 12.07 2.46 4.35
C VAL A 94 12.17 2.44 2.82
N GLY A 95 11.34 1.63 2.15
CA GLY A 95 11.35 1.58 0.69
C GLY A 95 10.92 2.91 0.05
N SER A 96 9.92 3.59 0.63
CA SER A 96 9.51 4.94 0.21
C SER A 96 10.62 5.97 0.47
N ALA A 97 11.32 5.88 1.61
CA ALA A 97 12.44 6.77 1.94
C ALA A 97 13.61 6.63 0.95
N ILE A 98 13.98 5.39 0.60
CA ILE A 98 15.03 5.13 -0.41
C ILE A 98 14.62 5.75 -1.75
N ALA A 99 13.37 5.56 -2.17
CA ALA A 99 12.86 6.09 -3.42
C ALA A 99 12.95 7.62 -3.47
N PHE A 100 12.40 8.31 -2.47
CA PHE A 100 12.43 9.77 -2.42
C PHE A 100 13.84 10.32 -2.23
N PHE A 101 14.71 9.63 -1.51
CA PHE A 101 16.12 10.00 -1.39
C PHE A 101 16.85 9.96 -2.74
N ILE A 102 16.63 8.91 -3.54
CA ILE A 102 17.20 8.77 -4.89
C ILE A 102 16.70 9.90 -5.80
N ILE A 103 15.40 10.18 -5.76
CA ILE A 103 14.78 11.25 -6.56
C ILE A 103 15.30 12.61 -6.12
N SER A 104 15.50 12.83 -4.82
CA SER A 104 15.88 14.13 -4.24
C SER A 104 17.28 14.58 -4.56
N SER A 105 18.16 13.72 -5.05
CA SER A 105 19.60 13.99 -5.11
C SER A 105 20.03 15.02 -6.17
N GLN A 106 19.14 15.50 -7.06
CA GLN A 106 19.39 16.61 -8.02
C GLN A 106 18.15 17.47 -8.25
N ARG A 107 18.36 18.72 -8.74
CA ARG A 107 17.28 19.65 -9.08
C ARG A 107 16.42 19.18 -10.25
N GLU A 108 17.06 18.53 -11.25
CA GLU A 108 16.34 17.93 -12.39
C GLU A 108 16.38 16.42 -12.27
N VAL A 109 15.19 15.82 -12.22
CA VAL A 109 15.05 14.36 -12.05
C VAL A 109 15.11 13.71 -13.43
N GLY A 110 16.23 13.05 -13.73
CA GLY A 110 16.42 12.28 -14.96
C GLY A 110 15.58 10.98 -15.00
N TYR A 111 15.35 10.43 -16.20
CA TYR A 111 14.56 9.19 -16.39
C TYR A 111 15.06 8.01 -15.55
N VAL A 112 16.37 7.80 -15.50
CA VAL A 112 16.97 6.69 -14.73
C VAL A 112 16.60 6.77 -13.26
N ARG A 113 16.60 7.95 -12.66
CA ARG A 113 16.23 8.14 -11.26
C ARG A 113 14.76 7.93 -11.01
N LEU A 114 13.90 8.36 -11.95
CA LEU A 114 12.48 8.08 -11.89
C LEU A 114 12.21 6.57 -11.97
N LEU A 115 12.89 5.85 -12.86
CA LEU A 115 12.77 4.40 -12.97
C LEU A 115 13.22 3.71 -11.67
N VAL A 116 14.40 4.07 -11.16
CA VAL A 116 14.93 3.47 -9.92
C VAL A 116 14.05 3.83 -8.73
N GLY A 117 13.64 5.09 -8.58
CA GLY A 117 12.73 5.52 -7.52
C GLY A 117 11.38 4.79 -7.59
N SER A 118 10.82 4.64 -8.79
CA SER A 118 9.55 3.92 -9.00
C SER A 118 9.67 2.44 -8.68
N PHE A 119 10.81 1.83 -9.02
CA PHE A 119 11.11 0.46 -8.64
C PHE A 119 11.12 0.29 -7.11
N PHE A 120 11.73 1.22 -6.37
CA PHE A 120 11.74 1.16 -4.90
C PHE A 120 10.36 1.41 -4.29
N VAL A 121 9.55 2.37 -4.80
CA VAL A 121 8.17 2.56 -4.33
C VAL A 121 7.33 1.32 -4.63
N GLY A 122 7.37 0.81 -5.87
CA GLY A 122 6.64 -0.37 -6.25
C GLY A 122 7.04 -1.60 -5.42
N SER A 123 8.34 -1.79 -5.21
CA SER A 123 8.85 -2.85 -4.33
C SER A 123 8.42 -2.68 -2.89
N ALA A 124 8.38 -1.46 -2.35
CA ALA A 124 7.88 -1.16 -1.02
C ALA A 124 6.41 -1.60 -0.86
N ILE A 125 5.56 -1.29 -1.85
CA ILE A 125 4.15 -1.69 -1.87
C ILE A 125 4.03 -3.22 -1.88
N ILE A 126 4.78 -3.90 -2.75
CA ILE A 126 4.78 -5.37 -2.86
C ILE A 126 5.28 -6.01 -1.57
N CYS A 127 6.45 -5.62 -1.10
CA CYS A 127 7.07 -6.20 0.08
C CYS A 127 6.22 -5.97 1.32
N MET A 128 5.64 -4.77 1.49
CA MET A 128 4.72 -4.49 2.59
C MET A 128 3.51 -5.42 2.54
N HIS A 129 2.86 -5.54 1.36
CA HIS A 129 1.68 -6.39 1.20
C HIS A 129 1.96 -7.83 1.59
N TYR A 130 2.99 -8.46 1.02
CA TYR A 130 3.29 -9.86 1.30
C TYR A 130 3.83 -10.08 2.73
N THR A 131 4.61 -9.14 3.29
CA THR A 131 5.00 -9.20 4.70
C THR A 131 3.76 -9.13 5.61
N ALA A 132 2.81 -8.23 5.33
CA ALA A 132 1.58 -8.12 6.10
C ALA A 132 0.69 -9.37 5.98
N MET A 133 0.68 -10.04 4.81
CA MET A 133 -0.01 -11.32 4.64
C MET A 133 0.60 -12.44 5.49
N LEU A 134 1.90 -12.42 5.76
CA LEU A 134 2.56 -13.35 6.69
C LEU A 134 2.17 -13.10 8.16
N ALA A 135 1.67 -11.92 8.50
CA ALA A 135 1.17 -11.61 9.84
C ALA A 135 -0.15 -12.33 10.17
N LEU A 136 -0.88 -12.82 9.15
CA LEU A 136 -2.16 -13.50 9.32
C LEU A 136 -1.96 -14.89 9.92
N LYS A 137 -2.43 -15.09 11.15
CA LYS A 137 -2.52 -16.39 11.82
C LYS A 137 -3.88 -16.99 11.56
N LEU A 138 -3.94 -17.95 10.67
CA LEU A 138 -5.16 -18.61 10.18
C LEU A 138 -5.07 -20.11 10.33
N SER A 139 -6.21 -20.76 10.63
CA SER A 139 -6.34 -22.23 10.51
C SER A 139 -6.55 -22.71 9.07
N ALA A 140 -6.13 -21.91 8.09
CA ALA A 140 -6.26 -22.17 6.66
C ALA A 140 -4.92 -21.95 5.95
N GLU A 141 -4.67 -22.74 4.92
CA GLU A 141 -3.49 -22.60 4.03
C GLU A 141 -3.78 -21.57 2.92
N GLN A 142 -2.89 -20.62 2.74
CA GLN A 142 -2.96 -19.63 1.66
C GLN A 142 -2.37 -20.22 0.38
N VAL A 143 -3.20 -20.41 -0.64
CA VAL A 143 -2.78 -20.88 -1.96
C VAL A 143 -2.87 -19.75 -2.95
N HIS A 144 -1.76 -19.39 -3.55
CA HIS A 144 -1.62 -18.23 -4.42
C HIS A 144 -1.65 -18.60 -5.91
N ASN A 145 -2.33 -17.79 -6.71
CA ASN A 145 -2.28 -17.87 -8.17
C ASN A 145 -1.07 -17.06 -8.69
N LEU A 146 -0.08 -17.77 -9.29
CA LEU A 146 1.17 -17.15 -9.75
C LEU A 146 0.96 -16.01 -10.76
N LYS A 147 -0.03 -16.11 -11.68
CA LYS A 147 -0.32 -15.06 -12.66
C LYS A 147 -0.78 -13.76 -11.99
N LEU A 148 -1.63 -13.87 -10.95
CA LEU A 148 -2.14 -12.72 -10.23
C LEU A 148 -1.07 -12.14 -9.30
N ILE A 149 -0.18 -12.95 -8.71
CA ILE A 149 1.00 -12.47 -8.00
C ILE A 149 1.88 -11.64 -8.93
N THR A 150 2.22 -12.16 -10.11
CA THR A 150 3.05 -11.42 -11.07
C THR A 150 2.41 -10.11 -11.49
N LEU A 151 1.09 -10.12 -11.77
CA LEU A 151 0.36 -8.90 -12.12
C LEU A 151 0.35 -7.90 -10.97
N SER A 152 0.13 -8.37 -9.72
CA SER A 152 0.16 -7.52 -8.52
C SER A 152 1.54 -6.91 -8.25
N ALA A 153 2.60 -7.49 -8.79
CA ALA A 153 3.96 -6.94 -8.70
C ALA A 153 4.28 -5.94 -9.81
N VAL A 154 3.74 -6.11 -11.02
CA VAL A 154 3.99 -5.20 -12.14
C VAL A 154 3.22 -3.89 -11.97
N VAL A 155 1.96 -3.96 -11.53
CA VAL A 155 1.07 -2.80 -11.38
C VAL A 155 1.66 -1.69 -10.50
N PRO A 156 2.21 -1.94 -9.30
CA PRO A 156 2.74 -0.88 -8.45
C PRO A 156 3.99 -0.22 -9.03
N ILE A 157 4.84 -0.96 -9.73
CA ILE A 157 6.04 -0.40 -10.36
C ILE A 157 5.63 0.55 -11.51
N ALA A 158 4.72 0.11 -12.38
CA ALA A 158 4.25 0.91 -13.50
C ALA A 158 3.45 2.14 -13.03
N GLY A 159 2.54 1.95 -12.07
CA GLY A 159 1.73 3.04 -11.52
C GLY A 159 2.55 4.06 -10.74
N SER A 160 3.52 3.61 -9.94
CA SER A 160 4.48 4.51 -9.26
C SER A 160 5.32 5.28 -10.27
N PHE A 161 5.76 4.65 -11.36
CA PHE A 161 6.49 5.35 -12.41
C PHE A 161 5.65 6.46 -13.04
N ALA A 162 4.42 6.17 -13.41
CA ALA A 162 3.52 7.16 -13.98
C ALA A 162 3.23 8.31 -13.02
N ALA A 163 2.98 8.02 -11.73
CA ALA A 163 2.74 9.01 -10.70
C ALA A 163 3.97 9.89 -10.45
N LEU A 164 5.15 9.31 -10.26
CA LEU A 164 6.39 10.05 -10.00
C LEU A 164 6.83 10.83 -11.24
N TRP A 165 6.64 10.26 -12.44
CA TRP A 165 6.93 10.97 -13.68
C TRP A 165 6.08 12.24 -13.81
N LEU A 166 4.78 12.14 -13.53
CA LEU A 166 3.88 13.28 -13.59
C LEU A 166 4.13 14.31 -12.46
N THR A 167 4.60 13.86 -11.30
CA THR A 167 4.95 14.72 -10.16
C THR A 167 6.22 15.54 -10.44
N PHE A 168 7.29 14.89 -10.90
CA PHE A 168 8.63 15.51 -10.94
C PHE A 168 9.04 16.04 -12.32
N ARG A 169 8.24 15.79 -13.37
CA ARG A 169 8.51 16.36 -14.69
C ARG A 169 7.74 17.66 -14.92
N PRO A 170 8.41 18.67 -15.50
CA PRO A 170 7.74 19.89 -15.92
C PRO A 170 6.75 19.55 -17.05
N VAL A 171 5.47 19.67 -16.75
CA VAL A 171 4.41 19.64 -17.78
C VAL A 171 4.04 21.08 -18.08
N GLU A 172 3.96 21.44 -19.36
CA GLU A 172 3.53 22.78 -19.75
C GLU A 172 2.15 23.07 -19.18
N LYS A 173 2.02 24.17 -18.45
CA LYS A 173 0.75 24.61 -17.83
C LYS A 173 -0.42 24.73 -18.84
N LYS A 174 -0.08 24.83 -20.13
CA LYS A 174 -1.05 24.90 -21.23
C LYS A 174 -1.74 23.55 -21.50
N ILE A 175 -1.11 22.43 -21.07
CA ILE A 175 -1.63 21.07 -21.32
C ILE A 175 -2.47 20.60 -20.13
N ILE A 176 -1.96 20.76 -18.90
CA ILE A 176 -2.65 20.29 -17.68
C ILE A 176 -2.51 21.37 -16.60
N SER A 177 -3.63 21.76 -15.97
CA SER A 177 -3.58 22.63 -14.81
C SER A 177 -2.89 21.95 -13.63
N LEU A 178 -2.32 22.72 -12.71
CA LEU A 178 -1.63 22.21 -11.53
C LEU A 178 -2.54 21.30 -10.69
N GLU A 179 -3.80 21.71 -10.50
CA GLU A 179 -4.78 20.95 -9.73
C GLU A 179 -5.11 19.61 -10.37
N LEU A 180 -5.33 19.58 -11.68
CA LEU A 180 -5.56 18.33 -12.40
C LEU A 180 -4.34 17.39 -12.34
N ARG A 181 -3.13 17.94 -12.42
CA ARG A 181 -1.90 17.15 -12.28
C ARG A 181 -1.85 16.46 -10.91
N LYS A 182 -2.15 17.17 -9.82
CA LYS A 182 -2.19 16.60 -8.46
C LYS A 182 -3.23 15.50 -8.34
N ILE A 183 -4.42 15.70 -8.90
CA ILE A 183 -5.47 14.67 -8.91
C ILE A 183 -5.01 13.42 -9.67
N TYR A 184 -4.44 13.57 -10.86
CA TYR A 184 -3.96 12.42 -11.64
C TYR A 184 -2.81 11.69 -10.95
N THR A 185 -1.86 12.40 -10.33
CA THR A 185 -0.76 11.76 -9.58
C THR A 185 -1.28 10.98 -8.38
N ALA A 186 -2.23 11.53 -7.65
CA ALA A 186 -2.89 10.87 -6.52
C ALA A 186 -3.66 9.62 -6.95
N LEU A 187 -4.42 9.70 -8.05
CA LEU A 187 -5.15 8.56 -8.61
C LEU A 187 -4.21 7.45 -9.13
N LEU A 188 -3.11 7.81 -9.78
CA LEU A 188 -2.13 6.85 -10.27
C LEU A 188 -1.43 6.13 -9.12
N MET A 189 -0.96 6.87 -8.11
CA MET A 189 -0.28 6.28 -6.95
C MET A 189 -1.26 5.50 -6.08
N GLY A 190 -2.42 6.07 -5.74
CA GLY A 190 -3.47 5.38 -4.99
C GLY A 190 -3.97 4.14 -5.72
N GLY A 191 -4.13 4.23 -7.05
CA GLY A 191 -4.47 3.10 -7.92
C GLY A 191 -3.40 2.00 -7.95
N ALA A 192 -2.12 2.37 -7.93
CA ALA A 192 -1.00 1.43 -7.81
C ALA A 192 -1.04 0.65 -6.48
N ILE A 193 -1.29 1.36 -5.37
CA ILE A 193 -1.39 0.77 -4.04
C ILE A 193 -2.60 -0.17 -3.95
N CYS A 194 -3.79 0.32 -4.32
CA CYS A 194 -5.03 -0.48 -4.31
C CYS A 194 -4.96 -1.65 -5.29
N GLY A 195 -4.44 -1.42 -6.50
CA GLY A 195 -4.29 -2.44 -7.52
C GLY A 195 -3.45 -3.61 -7.04
N THR A 196 -2.31 -3.35 -6.40
CA THR A 196 -1.48 -4.40 -5.80
C THR A 196 -2.28 -5.24 -4.81
N HIS A 197 -2.94 -4.58 -3.85
CA HIS A 197 -3.67 -5.27 -2.79
C HIS A 197 -4.82 -6.12 -3.36
N TYR A 198 -5.72 -5.51 -4.14
CA TYR A 198 -6.92 -6.21 -4.59
C TYR A 198 -6.65 -7.25 -5.67
N ILE A 199 -5.65 -7.05 -6.54
CA ILE A 199 -5.22 -8.08 -7.50
C ILE A 199 -4.59 -9.26 -6.76
N ALA A 200 -3.70 -9.01 -5.80
CA ALA A 200 -3.10 -10.06 -5.00
C ALA A 200 -4.16 -10.84 -4.22
N MET A 201 -5.10 -10.14 -3.55
CA MET A 201 -6.19 -10.77 -2.78
C MET A 201 -7.15 -11.57 -3.66
N SER A 202 -7.41 -11.16 -4.90
CA SER A 202 -8.20 -11.96 -5.85
C SER A 202 -7.48 -13.25 -6.28
N GLY A 203 -6.18 -13.31 -6.09
CA GLY A 203 -5.34 -14.47 -6.39
C GLY A 203 -5.11 -15.41 -5.20
N VAL A 204 -5.60 -15.08 -4.01
CA VAL A 204 -5.43 -15.92 -2.82
C VAL A 204 -6.67 -16.78 -2.59
N ASN A 205 -6.47 -18.09 -2.44
CA ASN A 205 -7.49 -19.03 -2.00
C ASN A 205 -7.10 -19.56 -0.61
N PHE A 206 -8.05 -19.53 0.33
CA PHE A 206 -7.89 -20.07 1.67
C PHE A 206 -8.47 -21.47 1.73
N LYS A 207 -7.61 -22.49 2.00
CA LYS A 207 -7.99 -23.90 2.08
C LYS A 207 -7.94 -24.37 3.52
N VAL A 208 -9.05 -24.92 4.04
CA VAL A 208 -9.13 -25.50 5.38
C VAL A 208 -9.02 -27.01 5.31
N LYS A 209 -8.18 -27.60 6.18
CA LYS A 209 -8.01 -29.06 6.31
C LYS A 209 -9.00 -29.68 7.30
N ASN A 210 -9.55 -28.90 8.25
CA ASN A 210 -10.46 -29.36 9.29
C ASN A 210 -11.68 -28.45 9.42
N VAL A 211 -12.89 -29.01 9.29
CA VAL A 211 -14.16 -28.26 9.39
C VAL A 211 -14.41 -27.72 10.80
N SER A 212 -13.80 -28.30 11.84
CA SER A 212 -13.90 -27.80 13.23
C SER A 212 -13.33 -26.37 13.41
N ALA A 213 -12.46 -25.92 12.53
CA ALA A 213 -11.93 -24.55 12.53
C ALA A 213 -12.98 -23.47 12.17
N LEU A 214 -14.14 -23.88 11.64
CA LEU A 214 -15.24 -22.98 11.25
C LEU A 214 -16.11 -22.54 12.45
N LEU A 215 -15.93 -23.12 13.63
CA LEU A 215 -16.80 -22.89 14.80
C LEU A 215 -16.34 -21.74 15.71
N ASP A 216 -15.11 -21.20 15.53
CA ASP A 216 -14.55 -20.18 16.39
C ASP A 216 -14.37 -18.87 15.60
N VAL A 217 -15.42 -18.04 15.57
CA VAL A 217 -15.51 -16.83 14.71
C VAL A 217 -15.16 -15.53 15.45
N ALA A 218 -15.00 -15.56 16.78
CA ALA A 218 -14.72 -14.33 17.53
C ALA A 218 -13.26 -13.87 17.32
N THR A 219 -13.09 -12.78 16.58
CA THR A 219 -11.76 -12.15 16.34
C THR A 219 -11.70 -10.82 17.06
N ASP A 220 -10.71 -10.63 17.92
CA ASP A 220 -10.43 -9.33 18.55
C ASP A 220 -9.36 -8.60 17.74
N ASN A 221 -9.77 -7.63 16.93
CA ASN A 221 -8.92 -6.79 16.12
C ASN A 221 -8.78 -5.36 16.68
N THR A 222 -9.15 -5.15 17.93
CA THR A 222 -9.24 -3.81 18.55
C THR A 222 -7.93 -3.04 18.46
N ILE A 223 -6.80 -3.68 18.77
CA ILE A 223 -5.48 -3.03 18.72
C ILE A 223 -5.14 -2.59 17.27
N LEU A 224 -5.39 -3.46 16.30
CA LEU A 224 -5.15 -3.15 14.88
C LEU A 224 -6.04 -1.99 14.39
N ILE A 225 -7.31 -2.00 14.76
CA ILE A 225 -8.27 -0.93 14.41
C ILE A 225 -7.84 0.40 15.02
N ILE A 226 -7.42 0.41 16.28
CA ILE A 226 -6.90 1.62 16.95
C ILE A 226 -5.66 2.13 16.24
N ALA A 227 -4.69 1.27 15.91
CA ALA A 227 -3.47 1.65 15.20
C ALA A 227 -3.77 2.25 13.83
N ILE A 228 -4.66 1.63 13.05
CA ILE A 228 -5.11 2.13 11.75
C ILE A 228 -5.80 3.49 11.90
N SER A 229 -6.67 3.66 12.91
CA SER A 229 -7.40 4.90 13.14
C SER A 229 -6.44 6.05 13.48
N ILE A 230 -5.48 5.82 14.37
CA ILE A 230 -4.45 6.81 14.72
C ILE A 230 -3.62 7.17 13.47
N ALA A 231 -3.15 6.17 12.73
CA ALA A 231 -2.36 6.38 11.51
C ALA A 231 -3.14 7.17 10.45
N THR A 232 -4.45 6.87 10.28
CA THR A 232 -5.34 7.62 9.38
C THR A 232 -5.48 9.08 9.81
N LEU A 233 -5.68 9.33 11.11
CA LEU A 233 -5.77 10.69 11.64
C LEU A 233 -4.47 11.47 11.40
N ILE A 234 -3.32 10.84 11.59
CA ILE A 234 -2.02 11.47 11.30
C ILE A 234 -1.94 11.87 9.81
N ILE A 235 -2.32 10.99 8.88
CA ILE A 235 -2.32 11.31 7.45
C ILE A 235 -3.23 12.50 7.14
N LEU A 236 -4.43 12.53 7.72
CA LEU A 236 -5.42 13.57 7.43
C LEU A 236 -5.10 14.94 8.07
N THR A 237 -4.17 15.00 9.02
CA THR A 237 -3.73 16.24 9.69
C THR A 237 -2.45 16.83 9.11
N LEU A 238 -1.79 16.14 8.17
CA LEU A 238 -0.63 16.63 7.42
C LEU A 238 -1.04 17.45 6.22
#